data_4a6491f2c1e19cc1dbf842fc07433e0a
#
_entry.id   4a6491f2c1e19cc1dbf842fc07433e0a
#
_cell.length_a   1.000
_cell.length_b   1.000
_cell.length_c   1.000
_cell.angle_alpha   90.00
_cell.angle_beta   90.00
_cell.angle_gamma   90.00
#
_symmetry.space_group_name_H-M   'P 1'
#
loop_
_entity.id
_entity.type
_entity.pdbx_description
1 polymer ?
#
loop_
_entity_poly.entity_id
_entity_poly.type
_entity_poly.pdbx_seq_one_letter_code
_entity_poly.pdbx_strand_id
1 'polypeptide(L)'
;LFVVLISALFLTISANAVEVKFGHVGKPGSLFSASVDHFAKLANKRLGSKGKVTVFGSSQLGKDKQGMQKLKLGTVNMWLPSSVMASIHDEFGVFDMPFIIKNRKHMNKVEKQVLPGMFKNLEAKTGYKVIAVWENGFRHITNNKRAINTPGDLKGIKLRTPKSKWRVKM
;
A
#
# COMPACT_ATOMS: atom_id res chain seq x y z
N LEU A 1 31.91 35.77 -51.68
CA LEU A 1 32.01 35.56 -50.24
C LEU A 1 30.72 34.89 -49.74
N PHE A 2 30.69 33.55 -49.64
CA PHE A 2 29.54 32.78 -49.14
C PHE A 2 29.68 32.64 -47.63
N VAL A 3 28.78 33.27 -46.89
CA VAL A 3 28.65 33.06 -45.43
C VAL A 3 27.74 31.82 -45.21
N VAL A 4 28.32 30.72 -44.81
CA VAL A 4 27.56 29.54 -44.36
C VAL A 4 27.13 29.77 -42.93
N LEU A 5 25.82 30.04 -42.71
CA LEU A 5 25.21 30.14 -41.41
C LEU A 5 24.95 28.71 -40.89
N ILE A 6 25.82 28.20 -40.03
CA ILE A 6 25.60 26.96 -39.32
C ILE A 6 24.62 27.19 -38.17
N SER A 7 23.33 26.95 -38.41
CA SER A 7 22.32 26.89 -37.34
C SER A 7 22.55 25.67 -36.48
N ALA A 8 23.22 25.84 -35.33
CA ALA A 8 23.33 24.80 -34.32
C ALA A 8 21.94 24.55 -33.74
N LEU A 9 21.27 23.51 -34.19
CA LEU A 9 20.01 23.02 -33.65
C LEU A 9 20.31 22.38 -32.30
N PHE A 10 20.20 23.16 -31.21
CA PHE A 10 20.22 22.60 -29.86
C PHE A 10 18.97 21.75 -29.67
N LEU A 11 19.09 20.44 -29.86
CA LEU A 11 18.14 19.45 -29.41
C LEU A 11 18.12 19.48 -27.87
N THR A 12 17.25 20.31 -27.29
CA THR A 12 16.93 20.25 -25.87
C THR A 12 16.22 18.92 -25.64
N ILE A 13 16.96 17.92 -25.18
CA ILE A 13 16.39 16.69 -24.62
C ILE A 13 15.66 17.13 -23.36
N SER A 14 14.36 17.39 -23.47
CA SER A 14 13.49 17.58 -22.30
C SER A 14 13.49 16.23 -21.55
N ALA A 15 14.27 16.16 -20.48
CA ALA A 15 14.19 15.03 -19.56
C ALA A 15 12.76 15.01 -19.02
N ASN A 16 11.93 14.09 -19.50
CA ASN A 16 10.58 13.92 -18.99
C ASN A 16 10.66 13.62 -17.50
N ALA A 17 10.09 14.49 -16.68
CA ALA A 17 9.99 14.28 -15.25
C ALA A 17 9.21 12.97 -14.99
N VAL A 18 9.74 12.11 -14.15
CA VAL A 18 9.11 10.82 -13.83
C VAL A 18 7.82 11.07 -13.06
N GLU A 19 6.68 10.61 -13.59
CA GLU A 19 5.41 10.65 -12.86
C GLU A 19 5.19 9.33 -12.13
N VAL A 20 5.02 9.41 -10.80
CA VAL A 20 4.75 8.27 -9.93
C VAL A 20 3.32 8.36 -9.40
N LYS A 21 2.46 7.46 -9.82
CA LYS A 21 1.08 7.34 -9.33
C LYS A 21 1.06 6.43 -8.11
N PHE A 22 0.68 6.98 -6.95
CA PHE A 22 0.59 6.24 -5.71
C PHE A 22 -0.88 6.12 -5.26
N GLY A 23 -1.43 4.91 -5.33
CA GLY A 23 -2.82 4.63 -4.99
C GLY A 23 -3.01 4.01 -3.60
N HIS A 24 -4.15 4.34 -2.95
CA HIS A 24 -4.59 3.71 -1.71
C HIS A 24 -6.11 3.81 -1.52
N VAL A 25 -6.66 2.99 -0.61
CA VAL A 25 -8.11 2.93 -0.33
C VAL A 25 -8.56 3.81 0.85
N GLY A 26 -7.63 4.42 1.56
CA GLY A 26 -7.90 5.22 2.75
C GLY A 26 -8.68 6.50 2.44
N LYS A 27 -9.65 6.81 3.27
CA LYS A 27 -10.41 8.08 3.20
C LYS A 27 -9.55 9.25 3.72
N PRO A 28 -9.84 10.49 3.36
CA PRO A 28 -9.21 11.67 3.96
C PRO A 28 -9.25 11.61 5.50
N GLY A 29 -8.17 12.00 6.15
CA GLY A 29 -8.02 11.93 7.60
C GLY A 29 -7.71 10.53 8.16
N SER A 30 -7.72 9.47 7.34
CA SER A 30 -7.27 8.14 7.77
C SER A 30 -5.75 8.06 7.87
N LEU A 31 -5.27 7.08 8.65
CA LEU A 31 -3.83 6.79 8.75
C LEU A 31 -3.20 6.51 7.37
N PHE A 32 -3.91 5.81 6.49
CA PHE A 32 -3.46 5.59 5.10
C PHE A 32 -3.22 6.90 4.36
N SER A 33 -4.22 7.80 4.36
CA SER A 33 -4.10 9.10 3.68
C SER A 33 -2.95 9.91 4.26
N ALA A 34 -2.91 10.08 5.58
CA ALA A 34 -1.87 10.85 6.25
C ALA A 34 -0.46 10.32 5.93
N SER A 35 -0.27 9.00 5.93
CA SER A 35 1.03 8.38 5.66
C SER A 35 1.46 8.55 4.21
N VAL A 36 0.54 8.34 3.24
CA VAL A 36 0.86 8.48 1.81
C VAL A 36 1.10 9.93 1.45
N ASP A 37 0.29 10.86 1.97
CA ASP A 37 0.44 12.30 1.73
C ASP A 37 1.77 12.81 2.28
N HIS A 38 2.15 12.36 3.48
CA HIS A 38 3.45 12.69 4.08
C HIS A 38 4.62 12.14 3.24
N PHE A 39 4.53 10.88 2.81
CA PHE A 39 5.52 10.28 1.92
C PHE A 39 5.65 11.09 0.62
N ALA A 40 4.53 11.37 -0.04
CA ALA A 40 4.52 12.11 -1.29
C ALA A 40 5.12 13.52 -1.15
N LYS A 41 4.80 14.23 -0.05
CA LYS A 41 5.41 15.54 0.27
C LYS A 41 6.93 15.45 0.37
N LEU A 42 7.45 14.47 1.10
CA LEU A 42 8.90 14.28 1.26
C LEU A 42 9.58 13.84 -0.04
N ALA A 43 8.96 12.92 -0.78
CA ALA A 43 9.47 12.44 -2.05
C ALA A 43 9.53 13.58 -3.08
N ASN A 44 8.46 14.36 -3.21
CA ASN A 44 8.40 15.49 -4.15
C ASN A 44 9.44 16.57 -3.81
N LYS A 45 9.66 16.84 -2.52
CA LYS A 45 10.74 17.77 -2.10
C LYS A 45 12.12 17.27 -2.55
N ARG A 46 12.38 15.96 -2.51
CA ARG A 46 13.67 15.36 -2.91
C ARG A 46 13.82 15.23 -4.42
N LEU A 47 12.72 14.94 -5.12
CA LEU A 47 12.72 14.77 -6.58
C LEU A 47 12.91 16.13 -7.30
N GLY A 48 12.37 17.22 -6.76
CA GLY A 48 12.41 18.54 -7.41
C GLY A 48 11.84 18.48 -8.83
N SER A 49 12.60 18.92 -9.81
CA SER A 49 12.19 18.88 -11.22
C SER A 49 12.32 17.48 -11.88
N LYS A 50 12.94 16.50 -11.21
CA LYS A 50 13.20 15.17 -11.77
C LYS A 50 11.98 14.26 -11.77
N GLY A 51 10.97 14.56 -10.98
CA GLY A 51 9.76 13.73 -10.93
C GLY A 51 8.72 14.21 -9.93
N LYS A 52 7.54 13.59 -9.99
CA LYS A 52 6.41 13.91 -9.12
C LYS A 52 5.69 12.65 -8.68
N VAL A 53 5.45 12.55 -7.37
CA VAL A 53 4.52 11.55 -6.79
C VAL A 53 3.15 12.20 -6.68
N THR A 54 2.17 11.63 -7.37
CA THR A 54 0.76 12.04 -7.32
C THR A 54 -0.03 10.99 -6.55
N VAL A 55 -0.75 11.42 -5.50
CA VAL A 55 -1.52 10.52 -4.62
C VAL A 55 -2.95 10.39 -5.12
N PHE A 56 -3.44 9.15 -5.13
CA PHE A 56 -4.81 8.78 -5.49
C PHE A 56 -5.43 7.99 -4.32
N GLY A 57 -6.05 8.71 -3.40
CA GLY A 57 -6.71 8.16 -2.21
C GLY A 57 -8.15 7.73 -2.47
N SER A 58 -8.85 7.31 -1.40
CA SER A 58 -10.29 6.99 -1.41
C SER A 58 -10.73 6.01 -2.50
N SER A 59 -9.85 5.10 -2.90
CA SER A 59 -10.12 4.15 -3.99
C SER A 59 -10.33 4.77 -5.38
N GLN A 60 -9.82 5.96 -5.64
CA GLN A 60 -9.93 6.63 -6.96
C GLN A 60 -9.43 5.75 -8.12
N LEU A 61 -8.36 4.97 -7.89
CA LEU A 61 -7.83 4.02 -8.87
C LEU A 61 -8.38 2.60 -8.70
N GLY A 62 -9.41 2.41 -7.87
CA GLY A 62 -10.03 1.14 -7.57
C GLY A 62 -9.75 0.65 -6.15
N LYS A 63 -10.32 -0.52 -5.80
CA LYS A 63 -10.09 -1.21 -4.53
C LYS A 63 -8.72 -1.92 -4.55
N ASP A 64 -8.24 -2.38 -3.39
CA ASP A 64 -6.92 -3.00 -3.24
C ASP A 64 -6.61 -4.06 -4.32
N LYS A 65 -7.52 -5.00 -4.59
CA LYS A 65 -7.30 -6.02 -5.62
C LYS A 65 -7.08 -5.41 -7.01
N GLN A 66 -7.88 -4.42 -7.38
CA GLN A 66 -7.76 -3.73 -8.66
C GLN A 66 -6.47 -2.89 -8.72
N GLY A 67 -6.14 -2.21 -7.62
CA GLY A 67 -4.90 -1.45 -7.50
C GLY A 67 -3.65 -2.32 -7.67
N MET A 68 -3.63 -3.47 -7.02
CA MET A 68 -2.53 -4.44 -7.19
C MET A 68 -2.42 -4.97 -8.63
N GLN A 69 -3.54 -5.20 -9.32
CA GLN A 69 -3.53 -5.56 -10.74
C GLN A 69 -2.97 -4.42 -11.60
N LYS A 70 -3.38 -3.18 -11.35
CA LYS A 70 -2.87 -2.00 -12.06
C LYS A 70 -1.37 -1.79 -11.82
N LEU A 71 -0.90 -2.06 -10.59
CA LEU A 71 0.52 -2.05 -10.25
C LEU A 71 1.30 -3.07 -11.08
N LYS A 72 0.78 -4.30 -11.21
CA LYS A 72 1.39 -5.36 -12.03
C LYS A 72 1.42 -5.01 -13.53
N LEU A 73 0.42 -4.29 -14.02
CA LEU A 73 0.32 -3.82 -15.41
C LEU A 73 1.14 -2.53 -15.66
N GLY A 74 1.78 -1.94 -14.63
CA GLY A 74 2.55 -0.72 -14.76
C GLY A 74 1.72 0.57 -14.94
N THR A 75 0.38 0.51 -14.88
CA THR A 75 -0.49 1.69 -14.99
C THR A 75 -0.57 2.50 -13.71
N VAL A 76 -0.14 1.92 -12.60
CA VAL A 76 0.11 2.54 -11.30
C VAL A 76 1.51 2.12 -10.85
N ASN A 77 2.24 3.00 -10.20
CA ASN A 77 3.65 2.76 -9.86
C ASN A 77 3.83 2.31 -8.41
N MET A 78 2.94 2.76 -7.51
CA MET A 78 2.98 2.43 -6.09
C MET A 78 1.57 2.18 -5.57
N TRP A 79 1.43 1.23 -4.65
CA TRP A 79 0.17 0.94 -3.98
C TRP A 79 0.39 0.68 -2.49
N LEU A 80 -0.49 1.21 -1.64
CA LEU A 80 -0.52 0.87 -0.23
C LEU A 80 -1.64 -0.16 0.02
N PRO A 81 -1.34 -1.47 -0.05
CA PRO A 81 -2.32 -2.51 0.21
C PRO A 81 -2.47 -2.77 1.71
N SER A 82 -3.55 -3.45 2.07
CA SER A 82 -3.78 -3.96 3.41
C SER A 82 -4.00 -5.48 3.36
N SER A 83 -5.16 -5.92 3.81
CA SER A 83 -5.55 -7.35 3.92
C SER A 83 -5.49 -8.13 2.62
N VAL A 84 -5.50 -7.46 1.47
CA VAL A 84 -5.40 -8.12 0.16
C VAL A 84 -4.09 -8.89 0.00
N MET A 85 -3.05 -8.50 0.74
CA MET A 85 -1.74 -9.15 0.66
C MET A 85 -1.80 -10.65 0.99
N ALA A 86 -2.66 -11.05 1.92
CA ALA A 86 -2.91 -12.47 2.21
C ALA A 86 -3.49 -13.27 1.03
N SER A 87 -4.10 -12.59 0.06
CA SER A 87 -4.61 -13.21 -1.18
C SER A 87 -3.58 -13.22 -2.32
N ILE A 88 -2.51 -12.46 -2.19
CA ILE A 88 -1.41 -12.37 -3.16
C ILE A 88 -0.29 -13.33 -2.74
N HIS A 89 0.01 -13.37 -1.45
CA HIS A 89 1.02 -14.25 -0.88
C HIS A 89 0.54 -14.71 0.51
N ASP A 90 0.32 -16.01 0.66
CA ASP A 90 -0.32 -16.62 1.83
C ASP A 90 0.38 -16.32 3.16
N GLU A 91 1.70 -16.15 3.17
CA GLU A 91 2.46 -15.80 4.38
C GLU A 91 1.95 -14.53 5.07
N PHE A 92 1.44 -13.55 4.31
CA PHE A 92 0.85 -12.34 4.90
C PHE A 92 -0.46 -12.60 5.65
N GLY A 93 -1.04 -13.80 5.52
CA GLY A 93 -2.21 -14.22 6.28
C GLY A 93 -1.99 -14.26 7.79
N VAL A 94 -0.73 -14.39 8.24
CA VAL A 94 -0.38 -14.35 9.66
C VAL A 94 -0.84 -13.04 10.34
N PHE A 95 -0.85 -11.91 9.63
CA PHE A 95 -1.32 -10.62 10.15
C PHE A 95 -2.85 -10.50 10.22
N ASP A 96 -3.57 -11.44 9.64
CA ASP A 96 -5.02 -11.52 9.74
C ASP A 96 -5.49 -12.47 10.86
N MET A 97 -4.58 -13.23 11.45
CA MET A 97 -4.88 -14.16 12.55
C MET A 97 -5.05 -13.40 13.87
N PRO A 98 -6.07 -13.75 14.67
CA PRO A 98 -6.30 -13.10 15.96
C PRO A 98 -5.16 -13.39 16.94
N PHE A 99 -4.81 -12.39 17.73
CA PHE A 99 -3.86 -12.45 18.85
C PHE A 99 -2.42 -12.88 18.55
N ILE A 100 -2.06 -13.12 17.29
CA ILE A 100 -0.68 -13.47 16.90
C ILE A 100 0.29 -12.31 17.23
N ILE A 101 -0.09 -11.08 16.92
CA ILE A 101 0.70 -9.90 17.27
C ILE A 101 0.22 -9.35 18.60
N LYS A 102 1.03 -9.51 19.66
CA LYS A 102 0.67 -9.14 21.03
C LYS A 102 0.65 -7.62 21.26
N ASN A 103 1.60 -6.89 20.68
CA ASN A 103 1.76 -5.46 20.86
C ASN A 103 2.78 -4.91 19.83
N ARG A 104 2.99 -3.58 19.83
CA ARG A 104 3.96 -2.91 18.94
C ARG A 104 5.40 -3.41 19.11
N LYS A 105 5.83 -3.68 20.36
CA LYS A 105 7.17 -4.22 20.63
C LYS A 105 7.35 -5.60 19.98
N HIS A 106 6.31 -6.44 19.99
CA HIS A 106 6.31 -7.72 19.29
C HIS A 106 6.35 -7.50 17.77
N MET A 107 5.52 -6.59 17.23
CA MET A 107 5.53 -6.27 15.80
C MET A 107 6.91 -5.78 15.31
N ASN A 108 7.60 -4.95 16.10
CA ASN A 108 8.95 -4.49 15.75
C ASN A 108 9.97 -5.63 15.65
N LYS A 109 9.81 -6.71 16.45
CA LYS A 109 10.64 -7.92 16.30
C LYS A 109 10.30 -8.68 15.02
N VAL A 110 9.01 -8.84 14.74
CA VAL A 110 8.52 -9.49 13.51
C VAL A 110 9.03 -8.74 12.27
N GLU A 111 8.96 -7.42 12.29
CA GLU A 111 9.46 -6.59 11.19
C GLU A 111 10.94 -6.84 10.90
N LYS A 112 11.77 -6.93 11.94
CA LYS A 112 13.22 -7.14 11.79
C LYS A 112 13.59 -8.57 11.43
N GLN A 113 12.89 -9.56 11.96
CA GLN A 113 13.32 -10.97 11.91
C GLN A 113 12.55 -11.80 10.86
N VAL A 114 11.32 -11.45 10.56
CA VAL A 114 10.41 -12.25 9.72
C VAL A 114 10.15 -11.59 8.37
N LEU A 115 9.82 -10.30 8.37
CA LEU A 115 9.41 -9.61 7.14
C LEU A 115 10.45 -9.63 6.02
N PRO A 116 11.77 -9.53 6.26
CA PRO A 116 12.76 -9.58 5.16
C PRO A 116 12.68 -10.88 4.34
N GLY A 117 12.48 -12.02 5.00
CA GLY A 117 12.28 -13.31 4.34
C GLY A 117 10.98 -13.36 3.54
N MET A 118 9.88 -12.89 4.14
CA MET A 118 8.57 -12.80 3.46
C MET A 118 8.62 -11.89 2.22
N PHE A 119 9.34 -10.77 2.26
CA PHE A 119 9.48 -9.86 1.12
C PHE A 119 10.26 -10.49 -0.02
N LYS A 120 11.35 -11.19 0.29
CA LYS A 120 12.12 -11.95 -0.71
C LYS A 120 11.26 -13.01 -1.39
N ASN A 121 10.48 -13.77 -0.62
CA ASN A 121 9.57 -14.78 -1.14
C ASN A 121 8.46 -14.17 -2.00
N LEU A 122 7.90 -13.04 -1.58
CA LEU A 122 6.89 -12.32 -2.35
C LEU A 122 7.45 -11.85 -3.70
N GLU A 123 8.60 -11.18 -3.71
CA GLU A 123 9.22 -10.66 -4.93
C GLU A 123 9.51 -11.80 -5.92
N ALA A 124 10.10 -12.90 -5.45
CA ALA A 124 10.42 -14.06 -6.28
C ALA A 124 9.18 -14.73 -6.91
N LYS A 125 8.06 -14.80 -6.15
CA LYS A 125 6.83 -15.47 -6.61
C LYS A 125 5.91 -14.58 -7.45
N THR A 126 5.93 -13.27 -7.23
CA THR A 126 4.92 -12.36 -7.77
C THR A 126 5.47 -11.20 -8.60
N GLY A 127 6.74 -10.88 -8.45
CA GLY A 127 7.38 -9.69 -9.02
C GLY A 127 7.02 -8.37 -8.30
N TYR A 128 6.23 -8.41 -7.22
CA TYR A 128 5.99 -7.21 -6.41
C TYR A 128 7.16 -6.96 -5.47
N LYS A 129 7.62 -5.72 -5.42
CA LYS A 129 8.66 -5.28 -4.50
C LYS A 129 8.04 -4.50 -3.34
N VAL A 130 8.31 -4.95 -2.11
CA VAL A 130 7.96 -4.18 -0.90
C VAL A 130 9.08 -3.19 -0.62
N ILE A 131 8.73 -1.91 -0.49
CA ILE A 131 9.69 -0.83 -0.21
C ILE A 131 9.61 -0.36 1.24
N ALA A 132 8.46 -0.51 1.89
CA ALA A 132 8.25 -0.18 3.30
C ALA A 132 7.02 -0.88 3.86
N VAL A 133 6.96 -0.97 5.19
CA VAL A 133 5.78 -1.39 5.95
C VAL A 133 5.36 -0.24 6.85
N TRP A 134 4.05 0.03 6.85
CA TRP A 134 3.47 1.08 7.68
C TRP A 134 2.45 0.49 8.63
N GLU A 135 2.41 1.01 9.85
CA GLU A 135 1.45 0.57 10.85
C GLU A 135 0.02 0.92 10.43
N ASN A 136 -0.88 -0.06 10.51
CA ASN A 136 -2.32 0.14 10.35
C ASN A 136 -3.07 0.02 11.68
N GLY A 137 -2.38 -0.36 12.75
CA GLY A 137 -2.93 -0.58 14.08
C GLY A 137 -3.61 -1.93 14.27
N PHE A 138 -4.18 -2.11 15.45
CA PHE A 138 -4.96 -3.30 15.81
C PHE A 138 -6.41 -3.14 15.35
N ARG A 139 -7.03 -4.27 15.02
CA ARG A 139 -8.44 -4.31 14.63
C ARG A 139 -9.31 -4.64 15.81
N HIS A 140 -10.42 -3.94 15.90
CA HIS A 140 -11.47 -4.17 16.90
C HIS A 140 -12.79 -4.47 16.19
N ILE A 141 -13.63 -5.28 16.84
CA ILE A 141 -15.02 -5.50 16.41
C ILE A 141 -15.85 -4.34 16.97
N THR A 142 -16.56 -3.65 16.10
CA THR A 142 -17.51 -2.61 16.46
C THR A 142 -18.89 -2.97 15.97
N ASN A 143 -19.93 -2.71 16.80
CA ASN A 143 -21.32 -2.94 16.42
C ASN A 143 -22.24 -1.97 17.17
N ASN A 144 -23.48 -1.87 16.71
CA ASN A 144 -24.53 -1.03 17.31
C ASN A 144 -25.70 -1.86 17.88
N LYS A 145 -25.52 -3.16 18.08
CA LYS A 145 -26.57 -4.07 18.55
C LYS A 145 -26.51 -4.32 20.06
N ARG A 146 -25.32 -4.67 20.57
CA ARG A 146 -25.11 -4.99 22.00
C ARG A 146 -23.62 -5.01 22.34
N ALA A 147 -23.30 -4.98 23.63
CA ALA A 147 -21.95 -5.26 24.10
C ALA A 147 -21.51 -6.68 23.71
N ILE A 148 -20.23 -6.84 23.39
CA ILE A 148 -19.59 -8.12 23.07
C ILE A 148 -18.50 -8.33 24.11
N ASN A 149 -18.78 -9.19 25.09
CA ASN A 149 -17.84 -9.55 26.16
C ASN A 149 -17.32 -10.98 26.00
N THR A 150 -18.07 -11.82 25.32
CA THR A 150 -17.74 -13.24 25.06
C THR A 150 -17.95 -13.57 23.57
N PRO A 151 -17.34 -14.62 23.04
CA PRO A 151 -17.61 -15.09 21.67
C PRO A 151 -19.09 -15.38 21.41
N GLY A 152 -19.84 -15.83 22.42
CA GLY A 152 -21.27 -16.13 22.31
C GLY A 152 -22.10 -14.89 21.96
N ASP A 153 -21.67 -13.71 22.35
CA ASP A 153 -22.36 -12.45 22.08
C ASP A 153 -22.34 -12.07 20.59
N LEU A 154 -21.50 -12.72 19.78
CA LEU A 154 -21.47 -12.53 18.34
C LEU A 154 -22.61 -13.27 17.61
N LYS A 155 -23.32 -14.19 18.30
CA LYS A 155 -24.39 -14.97 17.67
C LYS A 155 -25.48 -14.05 17.09
N GLY A 156 -25.80 -14.23 15.80
CA GLY A 156 -26.80 -13.43 15.10
C GLY A 156 -26.35 -12.03 14.67
N ILE A 157 -25.11 -11.63 14.92
CA ILE A 157 -24.54 -10.39 14.40
C ILE A 157 -23.95 -10.64 13.02
N LYS A 158 -24.44 -9.91 12.00
CA LYS A 158 -23.82 -9.88 10.67
C LYS A 158 -22.57 -9.00 10.72
N LEU A 159 -21.41 -9.62 10.72
CA LEU A 159 -20.13 -8.93 10.76
C LEU A 159 -19.61 -8.68 9.33
N ARG A 160 -19.28 -7.43 9.01
CA ARG A 160 -18.58 -7.07 7.78
C ARG A 160 -17.09 -7.17 8.00
N THR A 161 -16.39 -7.96 7.20
CA THR A 161 -14.93 -8.02 7.18
C THR A 161 -14.39 -7.55 5.82
N PRO A 162 -13.13 -7.06 5.74
CA PRO A 162 -12.44 -6.93 4.46
C PRO A 162 -12.34 -8.31 3.78
N LYS A 163 -12.35 -8.32 2.44
CA LYS A 163 -12.21 -9.57 1.66
C LYS A 163 -10.79 -10.14 1.82
N SER A 164 -10.58 -10.86 2.90
CA SER A 164 -9.40 -11.68 3.14
C SER A 164 -9.86 -13.08 3.45
N LYS A 165 -9.25 -14.07 2.82
CA LYS A 165 -9.54 -15.51 3.01
C LYS A 165 -9.49 -15.91 4.49
N TRP A 166 -8.54 -15.39 5.24
CA TRP A 166 -8.36 -15.70 6.66
C TRP A 166 -9.39 -15.00 7.56
N ARG A 167 -9.74 -13.75 7.27
CA ARG A 167 -10.75 -13.01 8.05
C ARG A 167 -12.17 -13.50 7.87
N VAL A 168 -12.45 -14.14 6.74
CA VAL A 168 -13.77 -14.73 6.48
C VAL A 168 -13.89 -16.08 7.19
N LYS A 169 -12.77 -16.79 7.40
CA LYS A 169 -12.75 -18.09 8.11
C LYS A 169 -12.74 -17.96 9.63
N MET A 170 -12.37 -16.80 10.16
CA MET A 170 -12.37 -16.46 11.57
C MET A 170 -13.79 -16.27 12.13
#